data_f0a7410c1059e5b7d6895c0fccc83703
#
_entry.id   f0a7410c1059e5b7d6895c0fccc83703
#
_cell.length_a   1.000
_cell.length_b   1.000
_cell.length_c   1.000
_cell.angle_alpha   90.00
_cell.angle_beta   90.00
_cell.angle_gamma   90.00
#
_symmetry.space_group_name_H-M   'P 1'
#
loop_
_entity.id
_entity.type
_entity.pdbx_description
1 polymer ?
#
loop_
_entity_poly.entity_id
_entity_poly.type
_entity_poly.pdbx_seq_one_letter_code
_entity_poly.pdbx_strand_id
1 'polypeptide(L)'
;MKKKILSLLLAVVMALSLVPTSVLAAPDDLGQVHVIVENTTYSKDKGAPWDGKLVDTWVKLTEESTMMSCVVKALEAKGYTQTGAESNYIGEINGLAAFDGGGQSGWMGTLNDWFANEGFGAFTVAAGKLEGGDEIRIMYTCAYGDDLGGSWGSSDNIPSRP
;
A
#
# COMPACT_ATOMS: atom_id res chain seq x y z
N MET A 1 12.52 40.36 53.92
CA MET A 1 12.92 38.99 53.44
C MET A 1 11.81 38.27 52.70
N LYS A 2 10.58 38.28 53.18
CA LYS A 2 9.48 37.57 52.51
C LYS A 2 9.16 38.05 51.05
N LYS A 3 9.29 39.34 50.77
CA LYS A 3 9.05 39.94 49.43
C LYS A 3 10.12 39.54 48.41
N LYS A 4 11.36 39.35 48.83
CA LYS A 4 12.46 38.92 47.93
C LYS A 4 12.35 37.47 47.53
N ILE A 5 11.88 36.61 48.42
CA ILE A 5 11.68 35.18 48.17
C ILE A 5 10.51 34.97 47.18
N LEU A 6 9.43 35.77 47.35
CA LEU A 6 8.27 35.70 46.47
C LEU A 6 8.61 36.13 45.02
N SER A 7 9.45 37.18 44.89
CA SER A 7 9.92 37.66 43.59
C SER A 7 10.84 36.64 42.88
N LEU A 8 11.69 35.93 43.63
CA LEU A 8 12.54 34.89 43.09
C LEU A 8 11.73 33.68 42.64
N LEU A 9 10.70 33.29 43.40
CA LEU A 9 9.81 32.17 43.02
C LEU A 9 9.01 32.49 41.75
N LEU A 10 8.54 33.74 41.62
CA LEU A 10 7.81 34.19 40.42
C LEU A 10 8.71 34.21 39.18
N ALA A 11 9.98 34.62 39.32
CA ALA A 11 10.95 34.59 38.23
C ALA A 11 11.30 33.17 37.77
N VAL A 12 11.38 32.23 38.69
CA VAL A 12 11.62 30.80 38.38
C VAL A 12 10.42 30.17 37.65
N VAL A 13 9.20 30.51 38.10
CA VAL A 13 7.98 30.03 37.42
C VAL A 13 7.86 30.59 36.00
N MET A 14 8.21 31.86 35.81
CA MET A 14 8.21 32.50 34.48
C MET A 14 9.32 31.91 33.58
N ALA A 15 10.47 31.60 34.12
CA ALA A 15 11.56 30.95 33.35
C ALA A 15 11.22 29.53 32.90
N LEU A 16 10.44 28.81 33.71
CA LEU A 16 9.96 27.47 33.35
C LEU A 16 8.86 27.50 32.25
N SER A 17 8.09 28.58 32.16
CA SER A 17 7.07 28.75 31.12
C SER A 17 7.64 29.20 29.77
N LEU A 18 8.91 29.58 29.72
CA LEU A 18 9.63 29.97 28.52
C LEU A 18 10.54 28.84 27.96
N VAL A 19 10.52 27.66 28.56
CA VAL A 19 11.10 26.50 27.89
C VAL A 19 10.26 26.27 26.64
N PRO A 20 10.81 26.46 25.41
CA PRO A 20 10.08 26.06 24.24
C PRO A 20 9.78 24.58 24.44
N THR A 21 8.51 24.24 24.58
CA THR A 21 8.08 22.89 24.30
C THR A 21 8.57 22.66 22.90
N SER A 22 9.72 21.99 22.74
CA SER A 22 10.05 21.38 21.47
C SER A 22 8.84 20.50 21.19
N VAL A 23 7.96 21.02 20.35
CA VAL A 23 6.95 20.20 19.72
C VAL A 23 7.78 19.14 19.02
N LEU A 24 7.88 17.95 19.64
CA LEU A 24 8.32 16.78 18.93
C LEU A 24 7.37 16.73 17.74
N ALA A 25 7.88 17.13 16.56
CA ALA A 25 7.13 16.96 15.33
C ALA A 25 6.63 15.52 15.37
N ALA A 26 5.31 15.34 15.31
CA ALA A 26 4.75 14.03 15.10
C ALA A 26 5.54 13.43 13.92
N PRO A 27 5.99 12.15 14.00
CA PRO A 27 6.66 11.53 12.88
C PRO A 27 5.82 11.84 11.65
N ASP A 28 6.45 12.33 10.58
CA ASP A 28 5.76 12.80 9.38
C ASP A 28 4.67 11.78 9.01
N ASP A 29 3.42 12.21 9.04
CA ASP A 29 2.33 11.34 8.65
C ASP A 29 2.41 11.17 7.12
N LEU A 30 2.93 10.02 6.71
CA LEU A 30 3.10 9.67 5.30
C LEU A 30 1.77 9.33 4.61
N GLY A 31 0.66 9.38 5.35
CA GLY A 31 -0.65 9.09 4.84
C GLY A 31 -0.95 7.61 4.69
N GLN A 32 -1.93 7.29 3.87
CA GLN A 32 -2.42 5.95 3.60
C GLN A 32 -2.55 5.72 2.11
N VAL A 33 -2.42 4.47 1.68
CA VAL A 33 -2.73 4.03 0.32
C VAL A 33 -4.00 3.21 0.32
N HIS A 34 -4.77 3.33 -0.75
CA HIS A 34 -5.96 2.54 -0.98
C HIS A 34 -5.55 1.22 -1.64
N VAL A 35 -5.90 0.09 -1.03
CA VAL A 35 -5.58 -1.24 -1.57
C VAL A 35 -6.86 -1.97 -1.93
N ILE A 36 -6.96 -2.37 -3.19
CA ILE A 36 -8.05 -3.18 -3.74
C ILE A 36 -7.46 -4.47 -4.28
N VAL A 37 -8.07 -5.60 -3.92
CA VAL A 37 -7.75 -6.91 -4.49
C VAL A 37 -9.04 -7.51 -5.04
N GLU A 38 -9.04 -7.85 -6.32
CA GLU A 38 -10.24 -8.32 -6.99
C GLU A 38 -9.96 -9.37 -8.09
N ASN A 39 -10.96 -10.20 -8.33
CA ASN A 39 -11.03 -11.13 -9.44
C ASN A 39 -12.34 -10.90 -10.19
N THR A 40 -12.27 -10.23 -11.32
CA THR A 40 -13.42 -9.90 -12.18
C THR A 40 -13.43 -10.67 -13.49
N THR A 41 -12.41 -11.47 -13.75
CA THR A 41 -12.18 -12.15 -15.02
C THR A 41 -12.43 -13.65 -14.97
N TYR A 42 -12.27 -14.27 -13.81
CA TYR A 42 -12.43 -15.71 -13.59
C TYR A 42 -13.51 -15.97 -12.54
N SER A 43 -14.73 -16.23 -12.98
CA SER A 43 -15.88 -16.40 -12.07
C SER A 43 -15.92 -17.77 -11.40
N LYS A 44 -16.63 -17.86 -10.28
CA LYS A 44 -16.93 -19.11 -9.59
C LYS A 44 -17.59 -20.13 -10.51
N ASP A 45 -18.49 -19.69 -11.40
CA ASP A 45 -19.17 -20.55 -12.37
C ASP A 45 -18.20 -21.20 -13.35
N LYS A 46 -17.00 -20.63 -13.52
CA LYS A 46 -15.93 -21.17 -14.34
C LYS A 46 -14.90 -21.97 -13.54
N GLY A 47 -15.07 -22.07 -12.22
CA GLY A 47 -14.23 -22.85 -11.34
C GLY A 47 -13.33 -22.06 -10.38
N ALA A 48 -13.40 -20.74 -10.34
CA ALA A 48 -12.65 -19.97 -9.37
C ALA A 48 -13.11 -20.25 -7.93
N PRO A 49 -12.21 -20.28 -6.94
CA PRO A 49 -12.57 -20.45 -5.54
C PRO A 49 -13.36 -19.25 -4.99
N TRP A 50 -13.14 -18.08 -5.56
CA TRP A 50 -13.85 -16.85 -5.26
C TRP A 50 -13.82 -15.90 -6.46
N ASP A 51 -14.75 -14.96 -6.53
CA ASP A 51 -14.75 -13.88 -7.51
C ASP A 51 -15.24 -12.57 -6.88
N GLY A 52 -15.14 -11.49 -7.64
CA GLY A 52 -15.45 -10.15 -7.18
C GLY A 52 -14.32 -9.51 -6.35
N LYS A 53 -14.69 -8.54 -5.55
CA LYS A 53 -13.76 -7.76 -4.73
C LYS A 53 -13.51 -8.48 -3.39
N LEU A 54 -12.27 -8.84 -3.13
CA LEU A 54 -11.84 -9.52 -1.91
C LEU A 54 -11.42 -8.53 -0.83
N VAL A 55 -10.68 -7.49 -1.21
CA VAL A 55 -10.15 -6.45 -0.31
C VAL A 55 -10.43 -5.08 -0.90
N ASP A 56 -10.84 -4.17 -0.04
CA ASP A 56 -11.01 -2.75 -0.34
C ASP A 56 -10.76 -2.01 0.99
N THR A 57 -9.54 -1.53 1.19
CA THR A 57 -9.13 -0.97 2.48
C THR A 57 -7.99 0.04 2.33
N TRP A 58 -7.75 0.80 3.38
CA TRP A 58 -6.64 1.74 3.47
C TRP A 58 -5.53 1.17 4.35
N VAL A 59 -4.29 1.33 3.90
CA VAL A 59 -3.08 0.88 4.61
C VAL A 59 -2.21 2.09 4.92
N LYS A 60 -1.86 2.26 6.20
CA LYS A 60 -0.97 3.33 6.63
C LYS A 60 0.44 3.10 6.13
N LEU A 61 1.04 4.15 5.58
CA LEU A 61 2.43 4.13 5.11
C LEU A 61 3.41 4.35 6.25
N THR A 62 4.56 3.73 6.09
CA THR A 62 5.80 3.99 6.84
C THR A 62 6.92 4.27 5.83
N GLU A 63 8.06 4.76 6.29
CA GLU A 63 9.24 4.99 5.42
C GLU A 63 9.71 3.71 4.71
N GLU A 64 9.43 2.54 5.28
CA GLU A 64 9.82 1.24 4.77
C GLU A 64 8.76 0.61 3.86
N SER A 65 7.61 1.26 3.68
CA SER A 65 6.51 0.70 2.91
C SER A 65 6.86 0.56 1.44
N THR A 66 6.44 -0.57 0.89
CA THR A 66 6.46 -0.86 -0.54
C THR A 66 5.04 -1.19 -1.01
N MET A 67 4.79 -1.11 -2.32
CA MET A 67 3.52 -1.58 -2.88
C MET A 67 3.22 -3.02 -2.45
N MET A 68 4.22 -3.92 -2.50
CA MET A 68 4.06 -5.31 -2.06
C MET A 68 3.72 -5.41 -0.58
N SER A 69 4.43 -4.68 0.29
CA SER A 69 4.16 -4.75 1.74
C SER A 69 2.76 -4.22 2.09
N CYS A 70 2.27 -3.23 1.37
CA CYS A 70 0.91 -2.72 1.55
C CYS A 70 -0.15 -3.76 1.15
N VAL A 71 0.05 -4.48 0.05
CA VAL A 71 -0.83 -5.58 -0.37
C VAL A 71 -0.85 -6.68 0.68
N VAL A 72 0.31 -7.12 1.15
CA VAL A 72 0.42 -8.17 2.19
C VAL A 72 -0.29 -7.73 3.47
N LYS A 73 -0.06 -6.52 3.95
CA LYS A 73 -0.73 -5.98 5.15
C LYS A 73 -2.25 -5.93 4.98
N ALA A 74 -2.74 -5.53 3.81
CA ALA A 74 -4.16 -5.47 3.53
C ALA A 74 -4.81 -6.86 3.55
N LEU A 75 -4.15 -7.86 2.99
CA LEU A 75 -4.61 -9.27 3.01
C LEU A 75 -4.61 -9.83 4.44
N GLU A 76 -3.50 -9.67 5.17
CA GLU A 76 -3.36 -10.15 6.55
C GLU A 76 -4.41 -9.54 7.47
N ALA A 77 -4.68 -8.24 7.35
CA ALA A 77 -5.69 -7.54 8.15
C ALA A 77 -7.12 -8.10 7.95
N LYS A 78 -7.37 -8.74 6.82
CA LYS A 78 -8.65 -9.39 6.49
C LYS A 78 -8.64 -10.90 6.71
N GLY A 79 -7.50 -11.47 7.12
CA GLY A 79 -7.34 -12.89 7.33
C GLY A 79 -7.19 -13.71 6.04
N TYR A 80 -6.81 -13.10 4.95
CA TYR A 80 -6.59 -13.76 3.67
C TYR A 80 -5.13 -14.16 3.49
N THR A 81 -4.91 -15.29 2.84
CA THR A 81 -3.59 -15.85 2.54
C THR A 81 -3.06 -15.36 1.20
N GLN A 82 -1.75 -15.38 1.06
CA GLN A 82 -1.05 -15.17 -0.21
C GLN A 82 0.22 -16.02 -0.25
N THR A 83 0.74 -16.26 -1.43
CA THR A 83 2.06 -16.84 -1.66
C THR A 83 2.84 -16.02 -2.67
N GLY A 84 4.16 -16.02 -2.53
CA GLY A 84 5.09 -15.45 -3.51
C GLY A 84 5.52 -14.01 -3.26
N ALA A 85 4.91 -13.29 -2.32
CA ALA A 85 5.28 -11.90 -2.03
C ALA A 85 6.75 -11.75 -1.61
N GLU A 86 7.29 -12.73 -0.89
CA GLU A 86 8.70 -12.80 -0.48
C GLU A 86 9.68 -12.91 -1.65
N SER A 87 9.21 -13.41 -2.79
CA SER A 87 9.96 -13.48 -4.06
C SER A 87 9.57 -12.34 -5.02
N ASN A 88 8.89 -11.33 -4.50
CA ASN A 88 8.44 -10.15 -5.23
C ASN A 88 7.46 -10.46 -6.38
N TYR A 89 6.74 -11.56 -6.28
CA TYR A 89 5.70 -11.98 -7.20
C TYR A 89 4.55 -12.66 -6.46
N ILE A 90 3.32 -12.23 -6.70
CA ILE A 90 2.15 -12.87 -6.11
C ILE A 90 1.74 -14.05 -6.97
N GLY A 91 1.87 -15.24 -6.43
CA GLY A 91 1.50 -16.49 -7.09
C GLY A 91 0.09 -16.97 -6.77
N GLU A 92 -0.41 -16.65 -5.57
CA GLU A 92 -1.73 -17.07 -5.11
C GLU A 92 -2.30 -16.06 -4.10
N ILE A 93 -3.60 -15.82 -4.19
CA ILE A 93 -4.36 -15.07 -3.16
C ILE A 93 -5.60 -15.86 -2.79
N ASN A 94 -5.71 -16.21 -1.52
CA ASN A 94 -6.88 -16.87 -0.92
C ASN A 94 -7.37 -18.10 -1.74
N GLY A 95 -6.43 -18.92 -2.19
CA GLY A 95 -6.69 -20.15 -2.94
C GLY A 95 -6.82 -19.98 -4.45
N LEU A 96 -6.75 -18.75 -4.99
CA LEU A 96 -6.73 -18.50 -6.42
C LEU A 96 -5.29 -18.29 -6.90
N ALA A 97 -4.74 -19.26 -7.59
CA ALA A 97 -3.36 -19.26 -8.04
C ALA A 97 -3.23 -18.83 -9.51
N ALA A 98 -2.01 -18.39 -9.86
CA ALA A 98 -1.62 -18.24 -11.25
C ALA A 98 -1.86 -19.57 -12.00
N PHE A 99 -2.31 -19.45 -13.25
CA PHE A 99 -2.67 -20.55 -14.16
C PHE A 99 -3.98 -21.30 -13.84
N ASP A 100 -4.66 -21.01 -12.73
CA ASP A 100 -5.97 -21.64 -12.43
C ASP A 100 -7.03 -21.28 -13.48
N GLY A 101 -7.00 -20.08 -14.00
CA GLY A 101 -7.90 -19.61 -15.06
C GLY A 101 -7.43 -19.89 -16.49
N GLY A 102 -6.36 -20.67 -16.65
CA GLY A 102 -5.76 -20.99 -17.94
C GLY A 102 -4.29 -20.57 -18.05
N GLY A 103 -3.61 -20.95 -19.13
CA GLY A 103 -2.17 -20.75 -19.30
C GLY A 103 -1.70 -19.28 -19.36
N GLN A 104 -2.62 -18.35 -19.50
CA GLN A 104 -2.35 -16.89 -19.52
C GLN A 104 -2.88 -16.18 -18.28
N SER A 105 -3.30 -16.94 -17.27
CA SER A 105 -3.90 -16.38 -16.07
C SER A 105 -2.89 -16.17 -14.94
N GLY A 106 -3.13 -15.14 -14.14
CA GLY A 106 -2.30 -14.80 -13.00
C GLY A 106 -2.67 -13.47 -12.37
N TRP A 107 -1.86 -13.03 -11.43
CA TRP A 107 -2.06 -11.80 -10.70
C TRP A 107 -1.27 -10.65 -11.31
N MET A 108 -1.91 -9.53 -11.51
CA MET A 108 -1.33 -8.28 -11.98
C MET A 108 -1.68 -7.14 -11.03
N GLY A 109 -0.89 -6.08 -11.07
CA GLY A 109 -1.12 -4.90 -10.23
C GLY A 109 -1.00 -3.60 -11.00
N THR A 110 -1.82 -2.64 -10.60
CA THR A 110 -1.70 -1.24 -11.00
C THR A 110 -1.39 -0.37 -9.81
N LEU A 111 -0.66 0.69 -10.08
CA LEU A 111 -0.47 1.83 -9.17
C LEU A 111 -1.05 3.06 -9.86
N ASN A 112 -2.12 3.62 -9.31
CA ASN A 112 -2.87 4.74 -9.91
C ASN A 112 -3.26 4.48 -11.38
N ASP A 113 -3.87 3.31 -11.64
CA ASP A 113 -4.33 2.83 -12.95
C ASP A 113 -3.22 2.48 -13.98
N TRP A 114 -1.94 2.61 -13.60
CA TRP A 114 -0.84 2.18 -14.45
C TRP A 114 -0.37 0.77 -14.06
N PHE A 115 -0.28 -0.12 -15.03
CA PHE A 115 0.25 -1.46 -14.79
C PHE A 115 1.70 -1.39 -14.31
N ALA A 116 1.99 -2.08 -13.21
CA ALA A 116 3.34 -2.19 -12.70
C ALA A 116 4.22 -2.98 -13.68
N ASN A 117 5.29 -2.36 -14.12
CA ASN A 117 6.27 -2.93 -15.05
C ASN A 117 7.46 -3.59 -14.35
N GLU A 118 7.46 -3.57 -13.04
CA GLU A 118 8.46 -4.17 -12.16
C GLU A 118 7.73 -4.94 -11.05
N GLY A 119 8.47 -5.77 -10.31
CA GLY A 119 7.95 -6.35 -9.08
C GLY A 119 7.46 -5.28 -8.09
N PHE A 120 6.38 -5.56 -7.39
CA PHE A 120 5.70 -4.57 -6.54
C PHE A 120 6.59 -4.03 -5.40
N GLY A 121 7.62 -4.77 -5.00
CA GLY A 121 8.61 -4.31 -4.03
C GLY A 121 9.52 -3.19 -4.51
N ALA A 122 9.55 -2.91 -5.82
CA ALA A 122 10.33 -1.81 -6.39
C ALA A 122 9.65 -0.44 -6.21
N PHE A 123 8.33 -0.42 -5.96
CA PHE A 123 7.57 0.80 -5.71
C PHE A 123 7.58 1.11 -4.22
N THR A 124 8.50 1.98 -3.79
CA THR A 124 8.77 2.26 -2.37
C THR A 124 8.51 3.72 -2.01
N VAL A 125 8.15 3.95 -0.75
CA VAL A 125 8.09 5.30 -0.17
C VAL A 125 9.47 5.95 -0.21
N ALA A 126 10.51 5.22 0.18
CA ALA A 126 11.89 5.73 0.22
C ALA A 126 12.37 6.26 -1.14
N ALA A 127 11.96 5.65 -2.25
CA ALA A 127 12.31 6.08 -3.60
C ALA A 127 11.34 7.13 -4.19
N GLY A 128 10.32 7.54 -3.43
CA GLY A 128 9.28 8.46 -3.91
C GLY A 128 8.35 7.85 -4.97
N LYS A 129 8.31 6.53 -5.09
CA LYS A 129 7.46 5.81 -6.05
C LYS A 129 6.10 5.40 -5.46
N LEU A 130 5.93 5.54 -4.17
CA LEU A 130 4.70 5.27 -3.43
C LEU A 130 4.48 6.38 -2.41
N GLU A 131 3.27 6.95 -2.38
CA GLU A 131 2.94 8.05 -1.46
C GLU A 131 1.48 7.99 -1.00
N GLY A 132 1.15 8.76 0.03
CA GLY A 132 -0.20 8.87 0.56
C GLY A 132 -1.19 9.33 -0.53
N GLY A 133 -2.34 8.66 -0.58
CA GLY A 133 -3.37 8.91 -1.59
C GLY A 133 -3.27 8.01 -2.83
N ASP A 134 -2.18 7.26 -3.00
CA ASP A 134 -2.06 6.30 -4.10
C ASP A 134 -3.09 5.17 -3.98
N GLU A 135 -3.53 4.65 -5.13
CA GLU A 135 -4.34 3.45 -5.24
C GLU A 135 -3.51 2.29 -5.78
N ILE A 136 -3.50 1.21 -5.02
CA ILE A 136 -2.92 -0.09 -5.42
C ILE A 136 -4.08 -1.02 -5.73
N ARG A 137 -4.14 -1.52 -6.96
CA ARG A 137 -5.17 -2.47 -7.37
C ARG A 137 -4.51 -3.75 -7.86
N ILE A 138 -4.82 -4.85 -7.21
CA ILE A 138 -4.33 -6.18 -7.57
C ILE A 138 -5.48 -6.95 -8.20
N MET A 139 -5.27 -7.42 -9.42
CA MET A 139 -6.32 -8.00 -10.25
C MET A 139 -5.88 -9.35 -10.81
N TYR A 140 -6.84 -10.28 -10.89
CA TYR A 140 -6.64 -11.52 -11.60
C TYR A 140 -6.95 -11.33 -13.09
N THR A 141 -6.06 -11.80 -13.96
CA THR A 141 -6.23 -11.80 -15.40
C THR A 141 -6.30 -13.22 -15.94
N CYS A 142 -7.05 -13.45 -16.98
CA CYS A 142 -7.03 -14.71 -17.76
C CYS A 142 -6.35 -14.56 -19.12
N ALA A 143 -5.86 -13.36 -19.47
CA ALA A 143 -5.32 -13.02 -20.79
C ALA A 143 -4.12 -12.08 -20.74
N TYR A 144 -3.17 -12.31 -19.82
CA TYR A 144 -1.98 -11.46 -19.62
C TYR A 144 -2.29 -9.97 -19.47
N GLY A 145 -3.44 -9.62 -18.89
CA GLY A 145 -3.85 -8.23 -18.67
C GLY A 145 -4.71 -7.61 -19.77
N ASP A 146 -4.84 -8.24 -20.95
CA ASP A 146 -5.68 -7.72 -22.04
C ASP A 146 -7.15 -7.61 -21.61
N ASP A 147 -7.63 -8.54 -20.81
CA ASP A 147 -8.98 -8.54 -20.22
C ASP A 147 -9.17 -7.52 -19.09
N LEU A 148 -8.11 -6.86 -18.68
CA LEU A 148 -8.07 -5.77 -17.70
C LEU A 148 -7.80 -4.40 -18.34
N GLY A 149 -7.71 -4.34 -19.66
CA GLY A 149 -7.37 -3.12 -20.39
C GLY A 149 -5.88 -2.83 -20.50
N GLY A 150 -5.02 -3.80 -20.13
CA GLY A 150 -3.57 -3.72 -20.30
C GLY A 150 -3.14 -4.05 -21.73
N SER A 151 -1.96 -3.58 -22.13
CA SER A 151 -1.27 -4.06 -23.31
C SER A 151 0.21 -4.27 -23.00
N TRP A 152 0.71 -5.48 -23.26
CA TRP A 152 2.10 -5.82 -23.03
C TRP A 152 3.01 -5.05 -23.99
N GLY A 153 4.06 -4.44 -23.43
CA GLY A 153 5.04 -3.68 -24.22
C GLY A 153 4.63 -2.28 -24.63
N SER A 154 3.50 -1.79 -24.17
CA SER A 154 3.11 -0.38 -24.32
C SER A 154 3.84 0.47 -23.29
N SER A 155 4.34 1.63 -23.74
CA SER A 155 4.90 2.65 -22.83
C SER A 155 3.84 3.23 -21.89
N ASP A 156 2.57 3.00 -22.16
CA ASP A 156 1.44 3.48 -21.39
C ASP A 156 1.21 2.67 -20.09
N ASN A 157 1.93 1.55 -19.94
CA ASN A 157 1.87 0.69 -18.76
C ASN A 157 2.96 0.99 -17.73
N ILE A 158 3.66 2.09 -17.85
CA ILE A 158 4.72 2.48 -16.92
C ILE A 158 4.12 3.44 -15.89
N PRO A 159 4.19 3.12 -14.59
CA PRO A 159 3.82 4.07 -13.56
C PRO A 159 4.69 5.32 -13.69
N SER A 160 4.14 6.36 -14.25
CA SER A 160 4.76 7.67 -14.26
C SER A 160 4.01 8.57 -13.32
N ARG A 161 4.68 9.10 -12.32
CA ARG A 161 4.16 10.25 -11.61
C ARG A 161 4.37 11.48 -12.46
N PRO A 162 3.38 12.36 -12.54
CA PRO A 162 3.57 13.67 -13.10
C PRO A 162 4.59 14.48 -12.31
#